data_ceeab0ba6dfe3ab09e9b345ead5da406
#
_entry.id   ceeab0ba6dfe3ab09e9b345ead5da406
#
_cell.length_a   1.000
_cell.length_b   1.000
_cell.length_c   1.000
_cell.angle_alpha   90.00
_cell.angle_beta   90.00
_cell.angle_gamma   90.00
#
_symmetry.space_group_name_H-M   'P 1'
#
loop_
_entity.id
_entity.type
_entity.pdbx_description
1 polymer ?
#
loop_
_entity_poly.entity_id
_entity_poly.type
_entity_poly.pdbx_seq_one_letter_code
_entity_poly.pdbx_strand_id
1 'polypeptide(L)'
;MLSAVSPLVTIVVVAVAGYLAGSIPVANLVARRRVGTDLRTVGDRNPGYWNAKETLGRRRAVPVFVGDVAKGAAAAGVGALLAAHATTGTDHWWLAYVGAGAATVGHAFPVFADFRGGRSVLTFVGGSLVFTPIAAALSVALVLVVLVGSRNFAVAARVGMVSLPFVQLVVDGPYRTAATGALMTFIGVRFAQAALQQRRTRDHATSGDA
;
A
#
# COMPACT_ATOMS: atom_id res chain seq x y z
N MET A 1 6.65 15.91 -34.11
CA MET A 1 7.81 15.62 -33.25
C MET A 1 7.43 16.03 -31.83
N LEU A 2 6.99 15.12 -31.00
CA LEU A 2 6.87 15.39 -29.55
C LEU A 2 8.30 15.46 -29.03
N SER A 3 8.74 16.64 -28.58
CA SER A 3 10.02 16.81 -27.89
C SER A 3 10.08 15.80 -26.74
N ALA A 4 11.19 15.07 -26.63
CA ALA A 4 11.38 14.10 -25.56
C ALA A 4 11.17 14.79 -24.20
N VAL A 5 10.13 14.39 -23.48
CA VAL A 5 9.84 14.94 -22.15
C VAL A 5 11.05 14.69 -21.25
N SER A 6 11.52 15.71 -20.56
CA SER A 6 12.67 15.61 -19.64
C SER A 6 12.43 14.48 -18.62
N PRO A 7 13.43 13.64 -18.33
CA PRO A 7 13.33 12.58 -17.33
C PRO A 7 12.85 13.09 -15.96
N LEU A 8 13.27 14.28 -15.56
CA LEU A 8 12.83 14.94 -14.33
C LEU A 8 11.31 15.20 -14.35
N VAL A 9 10.79 15.73 -15.46
CA VAL A 9 9.34 15.97 -15.60
C VAL A 9 8.57 14.67 -15.52
N THR A 10 9.05 13.59 -16.15
CA THR A 10 8.43 12.26 -16.06
C THR A 10 8.37 11.75 -14.61
N ILE A 11 9.49 11.86 -13.88
CA ILE A 11 9.55 11.48 -12.46
C ILE A 11 8.52 12.27 -11.64
N VAL A 12 8.50 13.59 -11.80
CA VAL A 12 7.59 14.48 -11.06
C VAL A 12 6.14 14.13 -11.36
N VAL A 13 5.78 13.92 -12.62
CA VAL A 13 4.42 13.56 -13.04
C VAL A 13 4.00 12.23 -12.43
N VAL A 14 4.85 11.18 -12.50
CA VAL A 14 4.57 9.87 -11.89
C VAL A 14 4.42 9.99 -10.37
N ALA A 15 5.30 10.73 -9.71
CA ALA A 15 5.26 10.90 -8.26
C ALA A 15 3.99 11.66 -7.81
N VAL A 16 3.65 12.77 -8.48
CA VAL A 16 2.47 13.57 -8.14
C VAL A 16 1.19 12.77 -8.42
N ALA A 17 1.07 12.14 -9.60
CA ALA A 17 -0.09 11.32 -9.94
C ALA A 17 -0.25 10.15 -8.96
N GLY A 18 0.85 9.46 -8.62
CA GLY A 18 0.87 8.37 -7.65
C GLY A 18 0.44 8.84 -6.26
N TYR A 19 0.99 9.95 -5.78
CA TYR A 19 0.63 10.52 -4.48
C TYR A 19 -0.85 10.90 -4.40
N LEU A 20 -1.39 11.57 -5.42
CA LEU A 20 -2.79 11.98 -5.47
C LEU A 20 -3.73 10.75 -5.52
N ALA A 21 -3.41 9.74 -6.34
CA ALA A 21 -4.16 8.48 -6.38
C ALA A 21 -4.12 7.77 -5.02
N GLY A 22 -2.94 7.69 -4.39
CA GLY A 22 -2.76 7.14 -3.05
C GLY A 22 -3.56 7.87 -1.98
N SER A 23 -3.68 9.20 -2.11
CA SER A 23 -4.37 10.09 -1.17
C SER A 23 -5.89 9.93 -1.15
N ILE A 24 -6.49 9.19 -2.09
CA ILE A 24 -7.92 8.90 -2.07
C ILE A 24 -8.23 8.05 -0.82
N PRO A 25 -9.02 8.57 0.16
CA PRO A 25 -9.26 7.90 1.43
C PRO A 25 -10.41 6.89 1.33
N VAL A 26 -10.22 5.82 0.53
CA VAL A 26 -11.27 4.85 0.17
C VAL A 26 -11.98 4.28 1.40
N ALA A 27 -11.21 3.90 2.43
CA ALA A 27 -11.75 3.29 3.64
C ALA A 27 -12.74 4.24 4.36
N ASN A 28 -12.37 5.50 4.55
CA ASN A 28 -13.25 6.49 5.17
C ASN A 28 -14.45 6.86 4.29
N LEU A 29 -14.26 6.96 2.97
CA LEU A 29 -15.38 7.22 2.05
C LEU A 29 -16.42 6.11 2.11
N VAL A 30 -15.99 4.84 2.12
CA VAL A 30 -16.88 3.69 2.23
C VAL A 30 -17.57 3.66 3.60
N ALA A 31 -16.82 3.87 4.69
CA ALA A 31 -17.38 3.84 6.04
C ALA A 31 -18.41 4.95 6.28
N ARG A 32 -18.08 6.19 5.88
CA ARG A 32 -19.01 7.31 5.99
C ARG A 32 -20.29 7.11 5.18
N ARG A 33 -20.18 6.58 3.93
CA ARG A 33 -21.35 6.29 3.10
C ARG A 33 -22.20 5.15 3.59
N ARG A 34 -21.63 4.13 4.25
CA ARG A 34 -22.34 2.91 4.65
C ARG A 34 -22.92 2.97 6.05
N VAL A 35 -22.24 3.63 6.99
CA VAL A 35 -22.60 3.65 8.42
C VAL A 35 -22.39 5.00 9.11
N GLY A 36 -22.06 6.07 8.36
CA GLY A 36 -21.87 7.42 8.91
C GLY A 36 -20.62 7.58 9.81
N THR A 37 -19.69 6.62 9.80
CA THR A 37 -18.58 6.57 10.75
C THR A 37 -17.23 6.94 10.09
N ASP A 38 -16.36 7.61 10.84
CA ASP A 38 -14.96 7.83 10.49
C ASP A 38 -14.10 6.74 11.13
N LEU A 39 -13.41 5.94 10.32
CA LEU A 39 -12.56 4.84 10.80
C LEU A 39 -11.35 5.33 11.64
N ARG A 40 -11.02 6.62 11.58
CA ARG A 40 -9.96 7.21 12.41
C ARG A 40 -10.37 7.39 13.87
N THR A 41 -11.67 7.22 14.18
CA THR A 41 -12.22 7.39 15.54
C THR A 41 -12.64 6.07 16.19
N VAL A 42 -12.67 4.97 15.44
CA VAL A 42 -13.16 3.66 15.92
C VAL A 42 -12.14 2.55 15.69
N GLY A 43 -12.28 1.45 16.40
CA GLY A 43 -11.43 0.28 16.31
C GLY A 43 -9.96 0.60 16.59
N ASP A 44 -9.05 0.13 15.73
CA ASP A 44 -7.61 0.42 15.84
C ASP A 44 -7.22 1.80 15.30
N ARG A 45 -8.21 2.64 14.97
CA ARG A 45 -8.09 4.02 14.44
C ARG A 45 -7.28 4.13 13.14
N ASN A 46 -7.04 3.01 12.47
CA ASN A 46 -6.37 2.96 11.17
C ASN A 46 -7.42 2.93 10.05
N PRO A 47 -7.47 3.95 9.14
CA PRO A 47 -8.42 3.98 8.04
C PRO A 47 -7.99 3.04 6.90
N GLY A 48 -8.02 1.74 7.14
CA GLY A 48 -7.66 0.68 6.21
C GLY A 48 -8.63 -0.50 6.24
N TYR A 49 -8.37 -1.49 5.39
CA TYR A 49 -9.25 -2.64 5.19
C TYR A 49 -9.57 -3.40 6.48
N TRP A 50 -8.56 -3.60 7.36
CA TRP A 50 -8.77 -4.40 8.57
C TRP A 50 -9.81 -3.77 9.50
N ASN A 51 -9.61 -2.50 9.84
CA ASN A 51 -10.58 -1.75 10.65
C ASN A 51 -11.94 -1.63 9.96
N ALA A 52 -11.94 -1.39 8.63
CA ALA A 52 -13.18 -1.40 7.86
C ALA A 52 -13.92 -2.75 7.94
N LYS A 53 -13.19 -3.87 7.86
CA LYS A 53 -13.78 -5.21 7.98
C LYS A 53 -14.39 -5.46 9.36
N GLU A 54 -13.74 -5.01 10.43
CA GLU A 54 -14.26 -5.15 11.79
C GLU A 54 -15.46 -4.24 12.05
N THR A 55 -15.43 -3.00 11.54
CA THR A 55 -16.50 -2.01 11.76
C THR A 55 -17.72 -2.24 10.85
N LEU A 56 -17.51 -2.60 9.57
CA LEU A 56 -18.57 -2.68 8.55
C LEU A 56 -19.01 -4.12 8.25
N GLY A 57 -18.21 -5.11 8.66
CA GLY A 57 -18.34 -6.50 8.23
C GLY A 57 -17.68 -6.77 6.86
N ARG A 58 -17.38 -8.06 6.63
CA ARG A 58 -16.60 -8.56 5.48
C ARG A 58 -17.10 -8.03 4.13
N ARG A 59 -18.41 -8.17 3.85
CA ARG A 59 -18.99 -7.81 2.54
C ARG A 59 -18.88 -6.31 2.24
N ARG A 60 -19.15 -5.46 3.24
CA ARG A 60 -19.10 -4.01 3.08
C ARG A 60 -17.68 -3.46 3.02
N ALA A 61 -16.69 -4.20 3.51
CA ALA A 61 -15.28 -3.82 3.42
C ALA A 61 -14.61 -4.19 2.08
N VAL A 62 -15.23 -5.03 1.23
CA VAL A 62 -14.67 -5.41 -0.08
C VAL A 62 -14.29 -4.20 -0.94
N PRO A 63 -15.11 -3.14 -1.05
CA PRO A 63 -14.72 -1.95 -1.83
C PRO A 63 -13.47 -1.26 -1.30
N VAL A 64 -13.19 -1.33 0.02
CA VAL A 64 -11.95 -0.79 0.60
C VAL A 64 -10.75 -1.62 0.14
N PHE A 65 -10.85 -2.94 0.18
CA PHE A 65 -9.80 -3.84 -0.31
C PHE A 65 -9.49 -3.56 -1.78
N VAL A 66 -10.52 -3.59 -2.62
CA VAL A 66 -10.37 -3.38 -4.08
C VAL A 66 -9.82 -1.99 -4.38
N GLY A 67 -10.36 -0.95 -3.75
CA GLY A 67 -9.95 0.42 -4.00
C GLY A 67 -8.51 0.72 -3.56
N ASP A 68 -8.07 0.17 -2.41
CA ASP A 68 -6.70 0.35 -1.94
C ASP A 68 -5.68 -0.41 -2.79
N VAL A 69 -6.02 -1.61 -3.28
CA VAL A 69 -5.20 -2.36 -4.25
C VAL A 69 -5.18 -1.63 -5.60
N ALA A 70 -6.34 -1.22 -6.10
CA ALA A 70 -6.47 -0.57 -7.40
C ALA A 70 -5.67 0.73 -7.50
N LYS A 71 -5.69 1.58 -6.45
CA LYS A 71 -4.93 2.84 -6.49
C LYS A 71 -3.42 2.62 -6.51
N GLY A 72 -2.90 1.58 -5.83
CA GLY A 72 -1.49 1.20 -5.89
C GLY A 72 -1.09 0.65 -7.25
N ALA A 73 -1.93 -0.24 -7.81
CA ALA A 73 -1.72 -0.80 -9.14
C ALA A 73 -1.79 0.28 -10.24
N ALA A 74 -2.76 1.20 -10.16
CA ALA A 74 -2.89 2.30 -11.10
C ALA A 74 -1.67 3.23 -11.07
N ALA A 75 -1.20 3.60 -9.88
CA ALA A 75 -0.03 4.46 -9.72
C ALA A 75 1.25 3.80 -10.27
N ALA A 76 1.49 2.53 -9.96
CA ALA A 76 2.60 1.76 -10.53
C ALA A 76 2.44 1.59 -12.05
N GLY A 77 1.21 1.37 -12.52
CA GLY A 77 0.88 1.22 -13.94
C GLY A 77 1.20 2.47 -14.76
N VAL A 78 0.91 3.66 -14.24
CA VAL A 78 1.30 4.93 -14.89
C VAL A 78 2.82 4.99 -15.06
N GLY A 79 3.59 4.65 -14.00
CA GLY A 79 5.05 4.60 -14.09
C GLY A 79 5.56 3.58 -15.10
N ALA A 80 4.96 2.37 -15.12
CA ALA A 80 5.33 1.32 -16.08
C ALA A 80 5.01 1.69 -17.53
N LEU A 81 3.85 2.30 -17.77
CA LEU A 81 3.46 2.78 -19.11
C LEU A 81 4.41 3.86 -19.63
N LEU A 82 4.77 4.83 -18.77
CA LEU A 82 5.73 5.87 -19.17
C LEU A 82 7.13 5.30 -19.38
N ALA A 83 7.54 4.30 -18.59
CA ALA A 83 8.79 3.57 -18.81
C ALA A 83 8.81 2.87 -20.18
N ALA A 84 7.73 2.21 -20.57
CA ALA A 84 7.61 1.51 -21.84
C ALA A 84 7.65 2.44 -23.06
N HIS A 85 7.26 3.71 -22.91
CA HIS A 85 7.28 4.72 -23.97
C HIS A 85 8.57 5.56 -23.98
N ALA A 86 9.50 5.34 -23.04
CA ALA A 86 10.77 6.04 -23.01
C ALA A 86 11.67 5.54 -24.14
N THR A 87 12.05 6.45 -25.07
CA THR A 87 12.81 6.14 -26.29
C THR A 87 14.30 5.92 -26.07
N THR A 88 14.78 5.91 -24.85
CA THR A 88 16.23 5.98 -24.51
C THR A 88 16.93 4.64 -24.34
N GLY A 89 16.30 3.52 -24.71
CA GLY A 89 16.96 2.20 -24.69
C GLY A 89 17.38 1.67 -23.30
N THR A 90 17.15 2.43 -22.24
CA THR A 90 17.42 2.02 -20.86
C THR A 90 16.15 1.47 -20.21
N ASP A 91 16.27 0.39 -19.42
CA ASP A 91 15.15 -0.17 -18.66
C ASP A 91 14.77 0.78 -17.51
N HIS A 92 13.65 1.45 -17.64
CA HIS A 92 13.12 2.41 -16.66
C HIS A 92 12.15 1.77 -15.64
N TRP A 93 12.32 0.48 -15.32
CA TRP A 93 11.50 -0.27 -14.36
C TRP A 93 11.24 0.46 -13.03
N TRP A 94 12.17 1.29 -12.61
CA TRP A 94 12.10 2.07 -11.37
C TRP A 94 10.97 3.11 -11.36
N LEU A 95 10.45 3.54 -12.53
CA LEU A 95 9.29 4.46 -12.59
C LEU A 95 8.04 3.84 -11.98
N ALA A 96 7.82 2.53 -12.15
CA ALA A 96 6.72 1.83 -11.50
C ALA A 96 6.86 1.86 -9.96
N TYR A 97 8.09 1.76 -9.45
CA TYR A 97 8.37 1.90 -8.00
C TYR A 97 8.16 3.33 -7.51
N VAL A 98 8.51 4.34 -8.30
CA VAL A 98 8.22 5.76 -7.97
C VAL A 98 6.71 5.96 -7.83
N GLY A 99 5.91 5.48 -8.79
CA GLY A 99 4.45 5.57 -8.73
C GLY A 99 3.87 4.84 -7.52
N ALA A 100 4.26 3.58 -7.31
CA ALA A 100 3.81 2.78 -6.17
C ALA A 100 4.24 3.39 -4.82
N GLY A 101 5.48 3.88 -4.73
CA GLY A 101 6.01 4.53 -3.54
C GLY A 101 5.25 5.82 -3.20
N ALA A 102 5.03 6.66 -4.21
CA ALA A 102 4.23 7.87 -4.05
C ALA A 102 2.79 7.57 -3.61
N ALA A 103 2.15 6.54 -4.18
CA ALA A 103 0.82 6.10 -3.74
C ALA A 103 0.83 5.55 -2.31
N THR A 104 1.88 4.84 -1.93
CA THR A 104 2.07 4.32 -0.57
C THR A 104 2.20 5.47 0.44
N VAL A 105 2.97 6.52 0.11
CA VAL A 105 3.08 7.75 0.90
C VAL A 105 1.74 8.49 0.94
N GLY A 106 1.06 8.64 -0.21
CA GLY A 106 -0.25 9.28 -0.31
C GLY A 106 -1.32 8.58 0.53
N HIS A 107 -1.32 7.23 0.58
CA HIS A 107 -2.21 6.48 1.46
C HIS A 107 -1.90 6.71 2.94
N ALA A 108 -0.63 6.83 3.31
CA ALA A 108 -0.21 7.07 4.69
C ALA A 108 -0.45 8.50 5.16
N PHE A 109 -0.29 9.46 4.25
CA PHE A 109 -0.41 10.90 4.50
C PHE A 109 -1.28 11.56 3.41
N PRO A 110 -2.58 11.22 3.35
CA PRO A 110 -3.45 11.65 2.26
C PRO A 110 -3.81 13.15 2.38
N VAL A 111 -3.50 13.92 1.32
CA VAL A 111 -3.86 15.34 1.26
C VAL A 111 -5.39 15.55 1.35
N PHE A 112 -6.19 14.59 0.88
CA PHE A 112 -7.66 14.66 0.92
C PHE A 112 -8.27 14.21 2.27
N ALA A 113 -7.44 13.92 3.29
CA ALA A 113 -7.89 13.48 4.62
C ALA A 113 -6.98 13.98 5.75
N ASP A 114 -6.59 15.25 5.67
CA ASP A 114 -5.80 15.97 6.69
C ASP A 114 -4.48 15.26 7.03
N PHE A 115 -3.85 14.61 6.05
CA PHE A 115 -2.63 13.82 6.21
C PHE A 115 -2.72 12.68 7.23
N ARG A 116 -3.93 12.23 7.57
CA ARG A 116 -4.23 11.20 8.56
C ARG A 116 -4.72 9.92 7.87
N GLY A 117 -3.79 9.15 7.33
CA GLY A 117 -4.05 7.95 6.54
C GLY A 117 -3.70 6.65 7.25
N GLY A 118 -3.65 5.57 6.45
CA GLY A 118 -3.45 4.20 6.90
C GLY A 118 -1.99 3.71 6.87
N ARG A 119 -1.83 2.37 6.93
CA ARG A 119 -0.54 1.68 6.94
C ARG A 119 -0.05 1.24 5.56
N SER A 120 -0.80 1.53 4.50
CA SER A 120 -0.45 1.36 3.07
C SER A 120 -0.23 -0.07 2.56
N VAL A 121 -0.55 -1.10 3.33
CA VAL A 121 -0.28 -2.51 2.93
C VAL A 121 -0.95 -2.87 1.61
N LEU A 122 -2.26 -2.64 1.46
CA LEU A 122 -2.98 -2.99 0.24
C LEU A 122 -2.56 -2.14 -0.97
N THR A 123 -2.22 -0.88 -0.76
CA THR A 123 -1.69 0.00 -1.81
C THR A 123 -0.33 -0.52 -2.30
N PHE A 124 0.53 -0.96 -1.39
CA PHE A 124 1.78 -1.63 -1.75
C PHE A 124 1.55 -2.95 -2.49
N VAL A 125 0.63 -3.80 -2.01
CA VAL A 125 0.25 -5.05 -2.71
C VAL A 125 -0.24 -4.75 -4.13
N GLY A 126 -1.06 -3.73 -4.32
CA GLY A 126 -1.49 -3.30 -5.66
C GLY A 126 -0.32 -2.90 -6.55
N GLY A 127 0.62 -2.11 -6.03
CA GLY A 127 1.85 -1.75 -6.75
C GLY A 127 2.69 -2.97 -7.12
N SER A 128 2.83 -3.95 -6.21
CA SER A 128 3.64 -5.16 -6.44
C SER A 128 3.12 -6.02 -7.59
N LEU A 129 1.81 -6.04 -7.81
CA LEU A 129 1.21 -6.73 -8.97
C LEU A 129 1.67 -6.16 -10.32
N VAL A 130 2.20 -4.93 -10.32
CA VAL A 130 2.69 -4.26 -11.54
C VAL A 130 4.22 -4.32 -11.63
N PHE A 131 4.94 -3.93 -10.57
CA PHE A 131 6.40 -3.83 -10.66
C PHE A 131 7.14 -5.17 -10.45
N THR A 132 6.47 -6.19 -9.89
CA THR A 132 7.00 -7.56 -9.73
C THR A 132 5.89 -8.61 -9.89
N PRO A 133 5.26 -8.73 -11.08
CA PRO A 133 4.04 -9.52 -11.25
C PRO A 133 4.24 -11.01 -10.94
N ILE A 134 5.38 -11.59 -11.32
CA ILE A 134 5.67 -13.02 -11.07
C ILE A 134 5.86 -13.27 -9.57
N ALA A 135 6.71 -12.48 -8.90
CA ALA A 135 6.94 -12.66 -7.47
C ALA A 135 5.68 -12.37 -6.66
N ALA A 136 4.88 -11.37 -7.05
CA ALA A 136 3.60 -11.08 -6.43
C ALA A 136 2.60 -12.23 -6.60
N ALA A 137 2.47 -12.80 -7.80
CA ALA A 137 1.59 -13.93 -8.07
C ALA A 137 1.98 -15.17 -7.24
N LEU A 138 3.27 -15.49 -7.16
CA LEU A 138 3.79 -16.60 -6.35
C LEU A 138 3.54 -16.37 -4.86
N SER A 139 3.74 -15.13 -4.38
CA SER A 139 3.45 -14.78 -2.98
C SER A 139 1.95 -14.84 -2.67
N VAL A 140 1.08 -14.42 -3.60
CA VAL A 140 -0.38 -14.58 -3.47
C VAL A 140 -0.77 -16.06 -3.46
N ALA A 141 -0.19 -16.89 -4.32
CA ALA A 141 -0.42 -18.33 -4.31
C ALA A 141 -0.02 -18.95 -2.95
N LEU A 142 1.11 -18.53 -2.38
CA LEU A 142 1.52 -18.96 -1.05
C LEU A 142 0.54 -18.49 0.04
N VAL A 143 0.04 -17.25 -0.04
CA VAL A 143 -1.03 -16.76 0.85
C VAL A 143 -2.24 -17.68 0.79
N LEU A 144 -2.68 -18.07 -0.39
CA LEU A 144 -3.85 -18.96 -0.56
C LEU A 144 -3.60 -20.35 0.05
N VAL A 145 -2.43 -20.96 -0.18
CA VAL A 145 -2.05 -22.25 0.40
C VAL A 145 -2.04 -22.17 1.94
N VAL A 146 -1.39 -21.15 2.50
CA VAL A 146 -1.35 -20.97 3.95
C VAL A 146 -2.73 -20.64 4.52
N LEU A 147 -3.57 -19.89 3.81
CA LEU A 147 -4.93 -19.58 4.24
C LEU A 147 -5.82 -20.83 4.30
N VAL A 148 -5.72 -21.72 3.30
CA VAL A 148 -6.45 -22.98 3.28
C VAL A 148 -6.00 -23.89 4.44
N GLY A 149 -4.70 -24.02 4.68
CA GLY A 149 -4.15 -24.85 5.74
C GLY A 149 -4.41 -24.32 7.14
N SER A 150 -4.15 -23.01 7.38
CA SER A 150 -4.23 -22.39 8.70
C SER A 150 -5.61 -21.84 9.04
N ARG A 151 -6.47 -21.63 8.04
CA ARG A 151 -7.75 -20.91 8.14
C ARG A 151 -7.64 -19.53 8.81
N ASN A 152 -6.43 -18.99 8.89
CA ASN A 152 -6.11 -17.73 9.54
C ASN A 152 -5.55 -16.72 8.54
N PHE A 153 -6.39 -15.76 8.14
CA PHE A 153 -5.98 -14.73 7.17
C PHE A 153 -4.79 -13.89 7.64
N ALA A 154 -4.69 -13.60 8.93
CA ALA A 154 -3.58 -12.78 9.46
C ALA A 154 -2.23 -13.52 9.33
N VAL A 155 -2.21 -14.84 9.57
CA VAL A 155 -1.02 -15.68 9.36
C VAL A 155 -0.66 -15.71 7.88
N ALA A 156 -1.63 -16.02 7.02
CA ALA A 156 -1.42 -16.10 5.59
C ALA A 156 -0.88 -14.77 5.00
N ALA A 157 -1.48 -13.65 5.36
CA ALA A 157 -1.04 -12.33 4.90
C ALA A 157 0.40 -11.99 5.36
N ARG A 158 0.79 -12.36 6.59
CA ARG A 158 2.16 -12.18 7.08
C ARG A 158 3.16 -13.03 6.29
N VAL A 159 2.81 -14.29 6.04
CA VAL A 159 3.66 -15.18 5.23
C VAL A 159 3.85 -14.62 3.82
N GLY A 160 2.78 -14.18 3.16
CA GLY A 160 2.88 -13.57 1.84
C GLY A 160 3.70 -12.29 1.83
N MET A 161 3.52 -11.43 2.84
CA MET A 161 4.30 -10.20 2.95
C MET A 161 5.80 -10.47 3.15
N VAL A 162 6.14 -11.45 4.01
CA VAL A 162 7.53 -11.83 4.27
C VAL A 162 8.14 -12.58 3.08
N SER A 163 7.40 -13.45 2.40
CA SER A 163 7.92 -14.25 1.28
C SER A 163 8.22 -13.39 0.03
N LEU A 164 7.49 -12.29 -0.17
CA LEU A 164 7.62 -11.48 -1.38
C LEU A 164 9.06 -11.06 -1.72
N PRO A 165 9.87 -10.47 -0.81
CA PRO A 165 11.24 -10.08 -1.15
C PRO A 165 12.16 -11.27 -1.42
N PHE A 166 11.93 -12.42 -0.79
CA PHE A 166 12.73 -13.62 -1.05
C PHE A 166 12.43 -14.22 -2.43
N VAL A 167 11.15 -14.33 -2.79
CA VAL A 167 10.75 -14.76 -4.13
C VAL A 167 11.24 -13.77 -5.18
N GLN A 168 11.11 -12.48 -4.90
CA GLN A 168 11.56 -11.43 -5.81
C GLN A 168 13.06 -11.43 -6.02
N LEU A 169 13.85 -11.72 -5.00
CA LEU A 169 15.31 -11.82 -5.13
C LEU A 169 15.72 -12.86 -6.18
N VAL A 170 14.99 -13.97 -6.23
CA VAL A 170 15.23 -15.05 -7.20
C VAL A 170 14.73 -14.67 -8.59
N VAL A 171 13.58 -14.01 -8.69
CA VAL A 171 12.91 -13.73 -9.97
C VAL A 171 13.45 -12.46 -10.63
N ASP A 172 13.61 -11.38 -9.87
CA ASP A 172 13.89 -10.03 -10.39
C ASP A 172 15.30 -9.52 -10.03
N GLY A 173 16.02 -10.23 -9.16
CA GLY A 173 17.37 -9.88 -8.71
C GLY A 173 17.42 -8.81 -7.60
N PRO A 174 18.65 -8.47 -7.15
CA PRO A 174 18.86 -7.71 -5.91
C PRO A 174 18.39 -6.25 -5.98
N TYR A 175 18.54 -5.57 -7.12
CA TYR A 175 18.21 -4.14 -7.23
C TYR A 175 16.71 -3.87 -7.07
N ARG A 176 15.87 -4.66 -7.74
CA ARG A 176 14.40 -4.55 -7.60
C ARG A 176 13.95 -4.97 -6.20
N THR A 177 14.58 -5.99 -5.64
CA THR A 177 14.32 -6.42 -4.26
C THR A 177 14.68 -5.34 -3.24
N ALA A 178 15.79 -4.61 -3.42
CA ALA A 178 16.16 -3.50 -2.56
C ALA A 178 15.12 -2.36 -2.60
N ALA A 179 14.60 -2.02 -3.80
CA ALA A 179 13.55 -1.04 -3.95
C ALA A 179 12.24 -1.48 -3.22
N THR A 180 11.86 -2.76 -3.34
CA THR A 180 10.74 -3.34 -2.58
C THR A 180 11.02 -3.27 -1.07
N GLY A 181 12.23 -3.58 -0.63
CA GLY A 181 12.65 -3.49 0.77
C GLY A 181 12.50 -2.07 1.33
N ALA A 182 12.83 -1.05 0.56
CA ALA A 182 12.63 0.35 0.96
C ALA A 182 11.15 0.68 1.21
N LEU A 183 10.25 0.24 0.33
CA LEU A 183 8.80 0.43 0.50
C LEU A 183 8.27 -0.36 1.72
N MET A 184 8.73 -1.58 1.92
CA MET A 184 8.35 -2.40 3.08
C MET A 184 8.87 -1.80 4.38
N THR A 185 10.06 -1.22 4.39
CA THR A 185 10.62 -0.50 5.54
C THR A 185 9.73 0.70 5.90
N PHE A 186 9.29 1.48 4.92
CA PHE A 186 8.33 2.57 5.16
C PHE A 186 7.06 2.05 5.83
N ILE A 187 6.47 0.95 5.33
CA ILE A 187 5.29 0.31 5.92
C ILE A 187 5.57 -0.15 7.36
N GLY A 188 6.73 -0.77 7.60
CA GLY A 188 7.18 -1.19 8.93
C GLY A 188 7.25 -0.02 9.92
N VAL A 189 7.80 1.12 9.48
CA VAL A 189 7.83 2.37 10.29
C VAL A 189 6.40 2.83 10.63
N ARG A 190 5.46 2.77 9.67
CA ARG A 190 4.06 3.12 9.94
C ARG A 190 3.41 2.20 10.98
N PHE A 191 3.72 0.89 10.97
CA PHE A 191 3.26 -0.03 12.02
C PHE A 191 3.89 0.28 13.37
N ALA A 192 5.19 0.56 13.44
CA ALA A 192 5.88 0.92 14.67
C ALA A 192 5.32 2.20 15.29
N GLN A 193 5.08 3.24 14.48
CA GLN A 193 4.45 4.49 14.93
C GLN A 193 3.07 4.24 15.53
N ALA A 194 2.22 3.43 14.87
CA ALA A 194 0.90 3.09 15.39
C ALA A 194 0.97 2.33 16.71
N ALA A 195 1.90 1.37 16.85
CA ALA A 195 2.09 0.62 18.09
C ALA A 195 2.55 1.51 19.25
N LEU A 196 3.46 2.45 19.00
CA LEU A 196 3.91 3.42 20.00
C LEU A 196 2.78 4.37 20.44
N GLN A 197 1.95 4.83 19.52
CA GLN A 197 0.79 5.66 19.87
C GLN A 197 -0.21 4.90 20.73
N GLN A 198 -0.50 3.63 20.42
CA GLN A 198 -1.40 2.81 21.23
C GLN A 198 -0.87 2.56 22.64
N ARG A 199 0.44 2.34 22.81
CA ARG A 199 1.08 2.20 24.14
C ARG A 199 0.90 3.47 24.97
N ARG A 200 1.25 4.63 24.41
CA ARG A 200 1.11 5.94 25.12
C ARG A 200 -0.33 6.20 25.57
N THR A 201 -1.33 5.88 24.74
CA THR A 201 -2.74 6.06 25.11
C THR A 201 -3.15 5.13 26.27
N ARG A 202 -2.62 3.90 26.32
CA ARG A 202 -2.87 2.98 27.45
C ARG A 202 -2.22 3.47 28.75
N ASP A 203 -0.97 3.91 28.67
CA ASP A 203 -0.23 4.38 29.85
C ASP A 203 -0.90 5.61 30.49
N HIS A 204 -1.42 6.53 29.66
CA HIS A 204 -2.20 7.68 30.17
C HIS A 204 -3.55 7.29 30.78
N ALA A 205 -4.23 6.27 30.25
CA ALA A 205 -5.49 5.78 30.82
C ALA A 205 -5.28 5.12 32.20
N THR A 206 -4.17 4.39 32.38
CA THR A 206 -3.85 3.73 33.66
C THR A 206 -3.29 4.67 34.71
N SER A 207 -2.69 5.81 34.34
CA SER A 207 -2.14 6.80 35.27
C SER A 207 -3.15 7.89 35.70
N GLY A 208 -4.30 7.98 35.03
CA GLY A 208 -5.38 8.93 35.39
C GLY A 208 -6.39 8.40 36.40
N ASP A 209 -6.34 7.11 36.74
CA ASP A 209 -7.22 6.46 37.74
C ASP A 209 -6.55 6.26 39.12
N ALA A 210 -5.36 6.84 39.34
CA ALA A 210 -4.62 6.82 40.58
C ALA A 210 -4.59 8.22 41.23
#